data_eca8e1d74308ec5bf9400aa8c971c5c7
#
_entry.id   eca8e1d74308ec5bf9400aa8c971c5c7
#
_cell.length_a   1.000
_cell.length_b   1.000
_cell.length_c   1.000
_cell.angle_alpha   90.00
_cell.angle_beta   90.00
_cell.angle_gamma   90.00
#
_symmetry.space_group_name_H-M   'P 1'
#
loop_
_entity.id
_entity.type
_entity.pdbx_description
1 polymer ?
#
loop_
_entity_poly.entity_id
_entity_poly.type
_entity_poly.pdbx_seq_one_letter_code
_entity_poly.pdbx_strand_id
1 'polypeptide(L)'
;MSETLPANNDNHLRAIEALYAGHHGWLYATLKKKLGNAMDAADLAQDTFARILASQVTTIDQPRAYLSCVAKGILVNWYQRKALERAYLEALAHLPAQEVPSPELRFLVLETLHEIDAMLDTLPAPVKRAFLLSQIGGLKYDDIAQQLNVSLITVKRYMKQAFVQCLMLVD
;
A
#
# COMPACT_ATOMS: atom_id res chain seq x y z
N MET A 1 -31.50 -30.51 -4.78
CA MET A 1 -30.45 -30.23 -3.80
C MET A 1 -30.40 -28.74 -3.61
N SER A 2 -31.01 -28.25 -2.56
CA SER A 2 -31.02 -26.81 -2.25
C SER A 2 -29.74 -26.50 -1.48
N GLU A 3 -28.83 -25.77 -2.12
CA GLU A 3 -27.68 -25.16 -1.45
C GLU A 3 -28.19 -24.07 -0.52
N THR A 4 -28.27 -24.38 0.76
CA THR A 4 -28.47 -23.41 1.82
C THR A 4 -27.18 -22.61 1.97
N LEU A 5 -27.12 -21.41 1.35
CA LEU A 5 -26.12 -20.41 1.66
C LEU A 5 -26.20 -20.09 3.18
N PRO A 6 -25.06 -19.99 3.87
CA PRO A 6 -25.08 -19.79 5.32
C PRO A 6 -25.69 -18.41 5.65
N ALA A 7 -26.64 -18.40 6.57
CA ALA A 7 -27.38 -17.22 7.05
C ALA A 7 -26.49 -16.06 7.54
N ASN A 8 -25.22 -16.29 7.75
CA ASN A 8 -24.22 -15.30 8.18
C ASN A 8 -23.80 -14.36 7.04
N ASN A 9 -23.86 -14.84 5.79
CA ASN A 9 -23.47 -14.03 4.62
C ASN A 9 -24.52 -12.98 4.25
N ASP A 10 -25.82 -13.32 4.40
CA ASP A 10 -26.91 -12.41 4.13
C ASP A 10 -26.95 -11.24 5.13
N ASN A 11 -26.68 -11.48 6.40
CA ASN A 11 -26.61 -10.46 7.42
C ASN A 11 -25.42 -9.50 7.20
N HIS A 12 -24.28 -10.04 6.76
CA HIS A 12 -23.10 -9.24 6.41
C HIS A 12 -23.38 -8.32 5.22
N LEU A 13 -23.95 -8.84 4.14
CA LEU A 13 -24.30 -8.05 2.95
C LEU A 13 -25.27 -6.92 3.28
N ARG A 14 -26.36 -7.19 4.05
CA ARG A 14 -27.32 -6.18 4.47
C ARG A 14 -26.70 -5.09 5.35
N ALA A 15 -25.78 -5.47 6.24
CA ALA A 15 -25.08 -4.50 7.08
C ALA A 15 -24.22 -3.54 6.23
N ILE A 16 -23.55 -4.07 5.20
CA ILE A 16 -22.72 -3.27 4.27
C ILE A 16 -23.59 -2.42 3.35
N GLU A 17 -24.70 -2.93 2.84
CA GLU A 17 -25.65 -2.13 2.04
C GLU A 17 -26.19 -0.93 2.84
N ALA A 18 -26.56 -1.14 4.10
CA ALA A 18 -27.00 -0.07 4.99
C ALA A 18 -25.88 0.94 5.27
N LEU A 19 -24.64 0.46 5.48
CA LEU A 19 -23.47 1.29 5.68
C LEU A 19 -23.19 2.15 4.43
N TYR A 20 -23.25 1.54 3.25
CA TYR A 20 -23.05 2.23 1.97
C TYR A 20 -24.12 3.30 1.76
N ALA A 21 -25.39 2.92 1.85
CA ALA A 21 -26.51 3.85 1.64
C ALA A 21 -26.48 5.04 2.60
N GLY A 22 -26.11 4.80 3.86
CA GLY A 22 -26.10 5.84 4.90
C GLY A 22 -24.86 6.73 4.93
N HIS A 23 -23.73 6.25 4.41
CA HIS A 23 -22.43 6.90 4.66
C HIS A 23 -21.53 7.12 3.44
N HIS A 24 -21.86 6.58 2.26
CA HIS A 24 -21.06 6.76 1.06
C HIS A 24 -20.85 8.24 0.71
N GLY A 25 -21.91 9.04 0.68
CA GLY A 25 -21.83 10.47 0.36
C GLY A 25 -20.96 11.25 1.35
N TRP A 26 -21.06 10.95 2.63
CA TRP A 26 -20.21 11.55 3.65
C TRP A 26 -18.73 11.16 3.48
N LEU A 27 -18.45 9.88 3.23
CA LEU A 27 -17.08 9.40 3.02
C LEU A 27 -16.47 10.05 1.77
N TYR A 28 -17.20 10.05 0.66
CA TYR A 28 -16.78 10.71 -0.58
C TYR A 28 -16.46 12.20 -0.35
N ALA A 29 -17.35 12.95 0.30
CA ALA A 29 -17.13 14.36 0.58
C ALA A 29 -15.88 14.60 1.46
N THR A 30 -15.68 13.74 2.45
CA THR A 30 -14.51 13.78 3.33
C THR A 30 -13.22 13.52 2.56
N LEU A 31 -13.19 12.50 1.71
CA LEU A 31 -12.05 12.17 0.86
C LEU A 31 -11.79 13.25 -0.17
N LYS A 32 -12.82 13.79 -0.83
CA LYS A 32 -12.69 14.88 -1.79
C LYS A 32 -12.06 16.13 -1.17
N LYS A 33 -12.44 16.47 0.06
CA LYS A 33 -11.82 17.58 0.80
C LYS A 33 -10.33 17.36 1.08
N LYS A 34 -9.93 16.10 1.36
CA LYS A 34 -8.53 15.75 1.65
C LYS A 34 -7.67 15.68 0.39
N LEU A 35 -8.21 15.13 -0.70
CA LEU A 35 -7.46 14.84 -1.93
C LEU A 35 -7.52 15.98 -2.94
N GLY A 36 -8.53 16.87 -2.87
CA GLY A 36 -8.73 17.95 -3.83
C GLY A 36 -9.17 17.47 -5.24
N ASN A 37 -9.38 16.18 -5.43
CA ASN A 37 -9.74 15.54 -6.70
C ASN A 37 -10.95 14.63 -6.53
N ALA A 38 -11.97 14.83 -7.38
CA ALA A 38 -13.23 14.08 -7.33
C ALA A 38 -13.08 12.62 -7.77
N MET A 39 -12.23 12.34 -8.78
CA MET A 39 -12.00 10.99 -9.29
C MET A 39 -11.28 10.13 -8.27
N ASP A 40 -10.18 10.61 -7.73
CA ASP A 40 -9.43 9.89 -6.68
C ASP A 40 -10.29 9.68 -5.43
N ALA A 41 -11.11 10.66 -5.05
CA ALA A 41 -12.03 10.52 -3.91
C ALA A 41 -13.09 9.44 -4.14
N ALA A 42 -13.64 9.35 -5.35
CA ALA A 42 -14.61 8.31 -5.71
C ALA A 42 -13.96 6.93 -5.69
N ASP A 43 -12.76 6.79 -6.25
CA ASP A 43 -12.02 5.53 -6.28
C ASP A 43 -11.65 5.05 -4.86
N LEU A 44 -11.16 5.93 -4.00
CA LEU A 44 -10.83 5.58 -2.63
C LEU A 44 -12.06 5.28 -1.77
N ALA A 45 -13.19 5.94 -2.03
CA ALA A 45 -14.45 5.59 -1.37
C ALA A 45 -14.90 4.18 -1.78
N GLN A 46 -14.85 3.83 -3.06
CA GLN A 46 -15.12 2.49 -3.57
C GLN A 46 -14.19 1.44 -2.95
N ASP A 47 -12.89 1.68 -2.94
CA ASP A 47 -11.88 0.79 -2.35
C ASP A 47 -12.15 0.56 -0.85
N THR A 48 -12.58 1.60 -0.14
CA THR A 48 -12.94 1.50 1.28
C THR A 48 -14.09 0.52 1.49
N PHE A 49 -15.17 0.65 0.72
CA PHE A 49 -16.31 -0.26 0.82
C PHE A 49 -15.99 -1.66 0.31
N ALA A 50 -15.20 -1.79 -0.76
CA ALA A 50 -14.73 -3.08 -1.26
C ALA A 50 -13.90 -3.84 -0.20
N ARG A 51 -13.02 -3.14 0.51
CA ARG A 51 -12.24 -3.72 1.62
C ARG A 51 -13.11 -4.16 2.78
N ILE A 52 -14.14 -3.39 3.11
CA ILE A 52 -15.11 -3.74 4.16
C ILE A 52 -15.94 -4.95 3.73
N LEU A 53 -16.37 -5.01 2.47
CA LEU A 53 -17.09 -6.14 1.92
C LEU A 53 -16.28 -7.44 1.96
N ALA A 54 -14.96 -7.35 1.72
CA ALA A 54 -14.06 -8.49 1.84
C ALA A 54 -13.75 -8.90 3.29
N SER A 55 -14.06 -8.03 4.26
CA SER A 55 -13.93 -8.34 5.70
C SER A 55 -15.13 -9.15 6.18
N GLN A 56 -14.97 -9.86 7.30
CA GLN A 56 -16.06 -10.64 7.91
C GLN A 56 -16.78 -9.90 9.04
N VAL A 57 -16.76 -8.56 9.03
CA VAL A 57 -17.41 -7.73 10.06
C VAL A 57 -18.91 -7.74 9.85
N THR A 58 -19.65 -8.15 10.88
CA THR A 58 -21.12 -8.27 10.85
C THR A 58 -21.83 -7.16 11.61
N THR A 59 -21.14 -6.51 12.56
CA THR A 59 -21.71 -5.43 13.38
C THR A 59 -20.76 -4.25 13.43
N ILE A 60 -21.29 -3.05 13.18
CA ILE A 60 -20.54 -1.80 13.19
C ILE A 60 -21.28 -0.80 14.07
N ASP A 61 -20.79 -0.61 15.29
CA ASP A 61 -21.44 0.26 16.29
C ASP A 61 -21.23 1.76 15.97
N GLN A 62 -20.07 2.11 15.42
CA GLN A 62 -19.71 3.48 15.07
C GLN A 62 -19.30 3.58 13.60
N PRO A 63 -20.26 3.69 12.66
CA PRO A 63 -20.00 3.61 11.23
C PRO A 63 -18.97 4.60 10.71
N ARG A 64 -19.06 5.87 11.10
CA ARG A 64 -18.11 6.90 10.63
C ARG A 64 -16.70 6.70 11.15
N ALA A 65 -16.54 6.29 12.41
CA ALA A 65 -15.24 5.99 12.99
C ALA A 65 -14.60 4.79 12.31
N TYR A 66 -15.38 3.74 12.05
CA TYR A 66 -14.93 2.55 11.36
C TYR A 66 -14.51 2.85 9.90
N LEU A 67 -15.36 3.57 9.15
CA LEU A 67 -15.05 4.03 7.79
C LEU A 67 -13.79 4.89 7.75
N SER A 68 -13.64 5.82 8.71
CA SER A 68 -12.44 6.66 8.80
C SER A 68 -11.17 5.85 9.05
N CYS A 69 -11.26 4.82 9.89
CA CYS A 69 -10.12 3.93 10.17
C CYS A 69 -9.68 3.15 8.92
N VAL A 70 -10.63 2.55 8.21
CA VAL A 70 -10.34 1.80 6.97
C VAL A 70 -9.82 2.74 5.88
N ALA A 71 -10.49 3.88 5.67
CA ALA A 71 -10.11 4.87 4.67
C ALA A 71 -8.73 5.48 4.95
N LYS A 72 -8.34 5.65 6.22
CA LYS A 72 -7.01 6.14 6.58
C LYS A 72 -5.90 5.25 6.06
N GLY A 73 -6.02 3.92 6.18
CA GLY A 73 -5.06 2.97 5.63
C GLY A 73 -4.96 3.07 4.11
N ILE A 74 -6.11 3.19 3.43
CA ILE A 74 -6.16 3.36 1.97
C ILE A 74 -5.54 4.69 1.54
N LEU A 75 -5.81 5.78 2.26
CA LEU A 75 -5.22 7.10 2.01
C LEU A 75 -3.69 7.07 2.14
N VAL A 76 -3.14 6.44 3.17
CA VAL A 76 -1.69 6.33 3.35
C VAL A 76 -1.05 5.63 2.15
N ASN A 77 -1.61 4.50 1.72
CA ASN A 77 -1.13 3.78 0.54
C ASN A 77 -1.23 4.65 -0.73
N TRP A 78 -2.33 5.38 -0.89
CA TRP A 78 -2.51 6.28 -2.04
C TRP A 78 -1.45 7.38 -2.07
N TYR A 79 -1.15 8.04 -0.94
CA TYR A 79 -0.11 9.05 -0.86
C TYR A 79 1.28 8.48 -1.15
N GLN A 80 1.59 7.28 -0.67
CA GLN A 80 2.86 6.60 -0.95
C GLN A 80 3.00 6.29 -2.45
N ARG A 81 1.95 5.75 -3.08
CA ARG A 81 1.93 5.50 -4.53
C ARG A 81 2.12 6.78 -5.34
N LYS A 82 1.45 7.87 -4.98
CA LYS A 82 1.60 9.16 -5.65
C LYS A 82 2.98 9.78 -5.46
N ALA A 83 3.58 9.63 -4.29
CA ALA A 83 4.95 10.07 -4.04
C ALA A 83 5.96 9.31 -4.90
N LEU A 84 5.82 7.99 -5.02
CA LEU A 84 6.67 7.13 -5.84
C LEU A 84 6.52 7.47 -7.34
N GLU A 85 5.28 7.62 -7.82
CA GLU A 85 4.99 8.03 -9.19
C GLU A 85 5.64 9.38 -9.52
N ARG A 86 5.53 10.36 -8.63
CA ARG A 86 6.16 11.68 -8.80
C ARG A 86 7.68 11.57 -8.87
N ALA A 87 8.30 10.84 -7.95
CA ALA A 87 9.75 10.65 -7.93
C ALA A 87 10.25 9.96 -9.22
N TYR A 88 9.49 8.99 -9.72
CA TYR A 88 9.80 8.33 -10.98
C TYR A 88 9.71 9.28 -12.18
N LEU A 89 8.65 10.09 -12.28
CA LEU A 89 8.49 11.07 -13.34
C LEU A 89 9.58 12.17 -13.28
N GLU A 90 9.96 12.61 -12.10
CA GLU A 90 11.08 13.53 -11.90
C GLU A 90 12.39 12.92 -12.38
N ALA A 91 12.67 11.66 -12.07
CA ALA A 91 13.84 10.95 -12.56
C ALA A 91 13.86 10.85 -14.09
N LEU A 92 12.71 10.54 -14.71
CA LEU A 92 12.58 10.50 -16.18
C LEU A 92 12.84 11.84 -16.85
N ALA A 93 12.47 12.96 -16.20
CA ALA A 93 12.68 14.29 -16.74
C ALA A 93 14.17 14.67 -16.90
N HIS A 94 15.07 13.99 -16.20
CA HIS A 94 16.50 14.17 -16.31
C HIS A 94 17.17 13.28 -17.39
N LEU A 95 16.41 12.38 -18.02
CA LEU A 95 16.94 11.52 -19.08
C LEU A 95 16.90 12.25 -20.45
N PRO A 96 17.89 11.99 -21.33
CA PRO A 96 17.79 12.41 -22.72
C PRO A 96 16.54 11.82 -23.39
N ALA A 97 15.92 12.57 -24.30
CA ALA A 97 14.66 12.17 -24.95
C ALA A 97 14.71 10.76 -25.60
N GLN A 98 15.90 10.34 -26.06
CA GLN A 98 16.12 9.04 -26.69
C GLN A 98 16.15 7.87 -25.69
N GLU A 99 16.36 8.15 -24.41
CA GLU A 99 16.43 7.15 -23.32
C GLU A 99 15.13 7.07 -22.52
N VAL A 100 14.14 7.92 -22.85
CA VAL A 100 12.85 7.91 -22.16
C VAL A 100 12.07 6.67 -22.55
N PRO A 101 11.67 5.82 -21.58
CA PRO A 101 10.91 4.61 -21.87
C PRO A 101 9.56 4.89 -22.54
N SER A 102 9.05 3.92 -23.31
CA SER A 102 7.70 3.98 -23.85
C SER A 102 6.64 4.06 -22.75
N PRO A 103 5.43 4.57 -23.03
CA PRO A 103 4.34 4.60 -22.05
C PRO A 103 4.04 3.24 -21.40
N GLU A 104 4.08 2.16 -22.19
CA GLU A 104 3.84 0.79 -21.74
C GLU A 104 4.94 0.35 -20.76
N LEU A 105 6.20 0.63 -21.09
CA LEU A 105 7.33 0.30 -20.22
C LEU A 105 7.31 1.13 -18.92
N ARG A 106 6.91 2.40 -18.99
CA ARG A 106 6.72 3.24 -17.79
C ARG A 106 5.68 2.65 -16.85
N PHE A 107 4.56 2.18 -17.41
CA PHE A 107 3.51 1.55 -16.62
C PHE A 107 4.05 0.30 -15.92
N LEU A 108 4.73 -0.58 -16.65
CA LEU A 108 5.32 -1.80 -16.09
C LEU A 108 6.35 -1.51 -14.99
N VAL A 109 7.24 -0.52 -15.21
CA VAL A 109 8.23 -0.12 -14.20
C VAL A 109 7.55 0.43 -12.95
N LEU A 110 6.50 1.27 -13.09
CA LEU A 110 5.76 1.80 -11.95
C LEU A 110 5.07 0.69 -11.16
N GLU A 111 4.42 -0.27 -11.81
CA GLU A 111 3.81 -1.42 -11.13
C GLU A 111 4.86 -2.23 -10.35
N THR A 112 6.00 -2.52 -10.97
CA THR A 112 7.11 -3.22 -10.29
C THR A 112 7.64 -2.44 -9.10
N LEU A 113 7.80 -1.12 -9.22
CA LEU A 113 8.24 -0.26 -8.11
C LEU A 113 7.21 -0.25 -6.96
N HIS A 114 5.91 -0.25 -7.27
CA HIS A 114 4.87 -0.34 -6.25
C HIS A 114 4.90 -1.68 -5.51
N GLU A 115 5.13 -2.79 -6.22
CA GLU A 115 5.26 -4.12 -5.61
C GLU A 115 6.48 -4.19 -4.68
N ILE A 116 7.62 -3.65 -5.11
CA ILE A 116 8.84 -3.59 -4.30
C ILE A 116 8.62 -2.71 -3.07
N ASP A 117 8.02 -1.53 -3.22
CA ASP A 117 7.74 -0.62 -2.10
C ASP A 117 6.81 -1.27 -1.08
N ALA A 118 5.73 -1.91 -1.54
CA ALA A 118 4.81 -2.65 -0.68
C ALA A 118 5.49 -3.79 0.07
N MET A 119 6.38 -4.55 -0.59
CA MET A 119 7.17 -5.60 0.05
C MET A 119 8.11 -5.03 1.10
N LEU A 120 8.82 -3.96 0.78
CA LEU A 120 9.73 -3.31 1.74
C LEU A 120 9.01 -2.78 2.96
N ASP A 121 7.74 -2.36 2.81
CA ASP A 121 6.90 -1.89 3.93
C ASP A 121 6.46 -3.02 4.86
N THR A 122 6.52 -4.28 4.44
CA THR A 122 6.29 -5.44 5.32
C THR A 122 7.47 -5.73 6.25
N LEU A 123 8.66 -5.19 5.93
CA LEU A 123 9.86 -5.40 6.74
C LEU A 123 9.85 -4.51 7.99
N PRO A 124 10.40 -4.99 9.13
CA PRO A 124 10.69 -4.12 10.26
C PRO A 124 11.58 -2.94 9.83
N ALA A 125 11.33 -1.76 10.40
CA ALA A 125 12.03 -0.53 10.01
C ALA A 125 13.58 -0.64 9.99
N PRO A 126 14.24 -1.25 10.98
CA PRO A 126 15.70 -1.41 10.93
C PRO A 126 16.16 -2.36 9.81
N VAL A 127 15.38 -3.40 9.49
CA VAL A 127 15.65 -4.33 8.38
C VAL A 127 15.55 -3.63 7.04
N LYS A 128 14.43 -2.91 6.81
CA LYS A 128 14.22 -2.09 5.60
C LYS A 128 15.37 -1.10 5.42
N ARG A 129 15.74 -0.38 6.48
CA ARG A 129 16.82 0.61 6.44
C ARG A 129 18.18 -0.02 6.10
N ALA A 130 18.55 -1.13 6.73
CA ALA A 130 19.78 -1.86 6.42
C ALA A 130 19.82 -2.33 4.96
N PHE A 131 18.71 -2.86 4.47
CA PHE A 131 18.57 -3.33 3.10
C PHE A 131 18.76 -2.20 2.07
N LEU A 132 18.09 -1.06 2.28
CA LEU A 132 18.20 0.10 1.39
C LEU A 132 19.62 0.69 1.41
N LEU A 133 20.27 0.78 2.56
CA LEU A 133 21.66 1.25 2.67
C LEU A 133 22.63 0.33 1.91
N SER A 134 22.40 -0.97 1.92
CA SER A 134 23.20 -1.93 1.19
C SER A 134 22.92 -1.90 -0.32
N GLN A 135 21.66 -2.04 -0.74
CA GLN A 135 21.31 -2.28 -2.14
C GLN A 135 21.29 -1.00 -2.97
N ILE A 136 20.89 0.13 -2.40
CA ILE A 136 20.81 1.42 -3.08
C ILE A 136 22.00 2.30 -2.70
N GLY A 137 22.30 2.36 -1.40
CA GLY A 137 23.41 3.17 -0.89
C GLY A 137 24.80 2.57 -1.16
N GLY A 138 24.90 1.29 -1.53
CA GLY A 138 26.15 0.59 -1.80
C GLY A 138 27.09 0.46 -0.59
N LEU A 139 26.57 0.64 0.63
CA LEU A 139 27.37 0.55 1.85
C LEU A 139 27.74 -0.90 2.17
N LYS A 140 28.94 -1.08 2.71
CA LYS A 140 29.38 -2.36 3.27
C LYS A 140 28.66 -2.65 4.59
N TYR A 141 28.53 -3.90 4.95
CA TYR A 141 27.85 -4.33 6.18
C TYR A 141 28.46 -3.75 7.45
N ASP A 142 29.79 -3.56 7.46
CA ASP A 142 30.47 -2.92 8.60
C ASP A 142 30.06 -1.46 8.77
N ASP A 143 29.94 -0.71 7.68
CA ASP A 143 29.50 0.68 7.68
C ASP A 143 28.02 0.79 8.09
N ILE A 144 27.18 -0.13 7.61
CA ILE A 144 25.77 -0.22 8.01
C ILE A 144 25.65 -0.51 9.50
N ALA A 145 26.46 -1.44 10.03
CA ALA A 145 26.50 -1.78 11.45
C ALA A 145 26.81 -0.54 12.31
N GLN A 146 27.80 0.24 11.90
CA GLN A 146 28.16 1.50 12.57
C GLN A 146 27.03 2.53 12.47
N GLN A 147 26.46 2.73 11.29
CA GLN A 147 25.42 3.74 11.05
C GLN A 147 24.12 3.42 11.79
N LEU A 148 23.76 2.15 11.91
CA LEU A 148 22.57 1.70 12.62
C LEU A 148 22.81 1.41 14.10
N ASN A 149 24.06 1.52 14.55
CA ASN A 149 24.49 1.18 15.92
C ASN A 149 24.09 -0.23 16.35
N VAL A 150 24.37 -1.20 15.48
CA VAL A 150 24.12 -2.64 15.69
C VAL A 150 25.39 -3.45 15.37
N SER A 151 25.41 -4.72 15.75
CA SER A 151 26.52 -5.61 15.41
C SER A 151 26.48 -6.04 13.92
N LEU A 152 27.63 -6.41 13.37
CA LEU A 152 27.74 -6.97 12.04
C LEU A 152 26.86 -8.23 11.85
N ILE A 153 26.77 -9.06 12.89
CA ILE A 153 25.90 -10.25 12.89
C ILE A 153 24.44 -9.86 12.76
N THR A 154 24.03 -8.78 13.41
CA THR A 154 22.67 -8.23 13.30
C THR A 154 22.39 -7.74 11.88
N VAL A 155 23.32 -7.03 11.24
CA VAL A 155 23.19 -6.60 9.83
C VAL A 155 23.03 -7.81 8.92
N LYS A 156 23.85 -8.84 9.07
CA LYS A 156 23.73 -10.07 8.27
C LYS A 156 22.35 -10.74 8.44
N ARG A 157 21.82 -10.76 9.65
CA ARG A 157 20.47 -11.27 9.94
C ARG A 157 19.39 -10.43 9.27
N TYR A 158 19.52 -9.09 9.31
CA TYR A 158 18.60 -8.18 8.63
C TYR A 158 18.60 -8.41 7.11
N MET A 159 19.78 -8.53 6.52
CA MET A 159 19.91 -8.79 5.09
C MET A 159 19.29 -10.12 4.69
N LYS A 160 19.53 -11.19 5.48
CA LYS A 160 18.89 -12.49 5.23
C LYS A 160 17.37 -12.39 5.26
N GLN A 161 16.81 -11.71 6.26
CA GLN A 161 15.36 -11.50 6.38
C GLN A 161 14.80 -10.74 5.16
N ALA A 162 15.47 -9.68 4.73
CA ALA A 162 15.06 -8.90 3.57
C ALA A 162 15.12 -9.73 2.27
N PHE A 163 16.19 -10.48 2.04
CA PHE A 163 16.32 -11.32 0.85
C PHE A 163 15.29 -12.44 0.79
N VAL A 164 14.91 -13.03 1.93
CA VAL A 164 13.81 -14.02 1.99
C VAL A 164 12.49 -13.40 1.53
N GLN A 165 12.19 -12.17 1.93
CA GLN A 165 10.99 -11.47 1.45
C GLN A 165 11.06 -11.14 -0.04
N CYS A 166 12.23 -10.76 -0.56
CA CYS A 166 12.41 -10.55 -2.00
C CYS A 166 12.12 -11.81 -2.82
N LEU A 167 12.54 -12.98 -2.33
CA LEU A 167 12.30 -14.25 -3.02
C LEU A 167 10.80 -14.60 -3.10
N MET A 168 10.00 -14.16 -2.14
CA MET A 168 8.55 -14.39 -2.14
C MET A 168 7.78 -13.52 -3.16
N LEU A 169 8.43 -12.51 -3.76
CA LEU A 169 7.84 -11.73 -4.86
C LEU A 169 8.02 -12.36 -6.24
N VAL A 170 8.90 -13.36 -6.36
CA VAL A 170 9.29 -13.92 -7.65
C VAL A 170 8.41 -15.14 -8.03
N ASP A 171 7.58 -15.63 -7.12
CA ASP A 171 6.60 -16.70 -7.35
C ASP A 171 5.24 -16.12 -7.75
#